data_811cc84e0b0e810c71d8311bb1b567b2
#
_entry.id   811cc84e0b0e810c71d8311bb1b567b2
#
_cell.length_a   1.000
_cell.length_b   1.000
_cell.length_c   1.000
_cell.angle_alpha   90.00
_cell.angle_beta   90.00
_cell.angle_gamma   90.00
#
_symmetry.space_group_name_H-M   'P 1'
#
loop_
_entity.id
_entity.type
_entity.pdbx_description
1 polymer ?
#
loop_
_entity_poly.entity_id
_entity_poly.type
_entity_poly.pdbx_seq_one_letter_code
_entity_poly.pdbx_strand_id
1 'polypeptide(L)'
;MIKLWNQTIPHRCVEDAFEPYLTPYDCDAAKTAIVVCPGGAYCGRADYEGNDVGAWLNTIGITAFVLEYRVAPSKAPAQPSDAQRAMRLARKLCMERGIERLGIMGFSAGGHLAATLSVRYDYPLYPPQDAVDAFSARPDFTVLCYSVIDMGEYHHEWSRRLLLGDAPSDAEIAFYSPQRCVTENTPPAFLWHTAQDASVPAINSMLYAAALQKCGVPYELHIFPFGQHGKALALDDASVGQWRQLLRQW
;
A
#
# COMPACT_ATOMS: atom_id res chain seq x y z
N MET A 1 -19.21 3.22 2.04
CA MET A 1 -18.46 1.95 2.09
C MET A 1 -18.82 1.11 0.88
N ILE A 2 -17.80 0.54 0.20
CA ILE A 2 -17.97 -0.29 -1.00
C ILE A 2 -17.32 -1.64 -0.70
N LYS A 3 -18.12 -2.71 -0.59
CA LYS A 3 -17.61 -4.06 -0.30
C LYS A 3 -16.66 -4.53 -1.41
N LEU A 4 -15.55 -5.18 -1.06
CA LEU A 4 -14.64 -5.76 -2.05
C LEU A 4 -15.21 -7.03 -2.68
N TRP A 5 -15.85 -7.86 -1.87
CA TRP A 5 -16.30 -9.18 -2.25
C TRP A 5 -17.81 -9.28 -2.17
N ASN A 6 -18.46 -9.66 -3.27
CA ASN A 6 -19.91 -9.83 -3.35
C ASN A 6 -20.37 -11.27 -3.16
N GLN A 7 -19.45 -12.23 -3.24
CA GLN A 7 -19.72 -13.67 -3.12
C GLN A 7 -18.87 -14.26 -1.99
N THR A 8 -17.90 -15.07 -2.34
CA THR A 8 -17.01 -15.70 -1.37
C THR A 8 -15.77 -14.84 -1.12
N ILE A 9 -15.46 -14.58 0.16
CA ILE A 9 -14.21 -13.92 0.53
C ILE A 9 -13.10 -14.96 0.44
N PRO A 10 -12.12 -14.84 -0.49
CA PRO A 10 -11.05 -15.80 -0.63
C PRO A 10 -10.15 -15.81 0.61
N HIS A 11 -9.53 -16.95 0.88
CA HIS A 11 -8.61 -17.13 2.03
C HIS A 11 -9.23 -16.74 3.39
N ARG A 12 -10.52 -17.01 3.57
CA ARG A 12 -11.21 -16.65 4.81
C ARG A 12 -10.65 -17.48 5.99
N CYS A 13 -10.17 -16.78 7.00
CA CYS A 13 -9.90 -17.35 8.30
C CYS A 13 -11.24 -17.54 9.03
N VAL A 14 -11.46 -18.72 9.62
CA VAL A 14 -12.72 -19.02 10.33
C VAL A 14 -12.94 -18.08 11.53
N GLU A 15 -11.87 -17.64 12.13
CA GLU A 15 -11.87 -16.71 13.28
C GLU A 15 -12.03 -15.25 12.89
N ASP A 16 -11.98 -14.93 11.58
CA ASP A 16 -12.07 -13.57 11.06
C ASP A 16 -13.41 -13.32 10.37
N ALA A 17 -14.32 -12.66 11.06
CA ALA A 17 -15.61 -12.27 10.51
C ALA A 17 -15.56 -10.95 9.71
N PHE A 18 -14.41 -10.29 9.64
CA PHE A 18 -14.27 -9.01 8.97
C PHE A 18 -14.50 -9.13 7.45
N GLU A 19 -15.29 -8.21 6.91
CA GLU A 19 -15.54 -8.09 5.47
C GLU A 19 -14.81 -6.85 4.95
N PRO A 20 -13.75 -7.01 4.11
CA PRO A 20 -12.96 -5.89 3.63
C PRO A 20 -13.76 -4.99 2.66
N TYR A 21 -13.48 -3.68 2.71
CA TYR A 21 -14.20 -2.68 1.92
C TYR A 21 -13.32 -1.46 1.59
N LEU A 22 -13.81 -0.63 0.67
CA LEU A 22 -13.29 0.70 0.40
C LEU A 22 -14.18 1.78 1.02
N THR A 23 -13.55 2.77 1.66
CA THR A 23 -14.20 4.03 2.05
C THR A 23 -13.83 5.09 1.02
N PRO A 24 -14.79 5.58 0.20
CA PRO A 24 -14.50 6.59 -0.80
C PRO A 24 -14.44 7.99 -0.18
N TYR A 25 -13.50 8.79 -0.65
CA TYR A 25 -13.36 10.22 -0.50
C TYR A 25 -13.41 10.82 -1.90
N ASP A 26 -14.61 11.11 -2.36
CA ASP A 26 -14.84 11.56 -3.72
C ASP A 26 -14.44 13.04 -3.87
N CYS A 27 -13.77 13.37 -4.96
CA CYS A 27 -13.42 14.72 -5.34
C CYS A 27 -13.98 15.00 -6.74
N ASP A 28 -14.78 16.05 -6.87
CA ASP A 28 -15.39 16.45 -8.13
C ASP A 28 -14.31 16.78 -9.17
N ALA A 29 -14.52 16.30 -10.39
CA ALA A 29 -13.61 16.50 -11.53
C ALA A 29 -12.16 16.00 -11.32
N ALA A 30 -11.91 15.15 -10.34
CA ALA A 30 -10.60 14.54 -10.14
C ALA A 30 -10.14 13.77 -11.39
N LYS A 31 -8.87 13.95 -11.77
CA LYS A 31 -8.21 13.20 -12.85
C LYS A 31 -7.33 12.06 -12.31
N THR A 32 -7.09 12.06 -11.02
CA THR A 32 -6.26 11.07 -10.32
C THR A 32 -7.02 10.53 -9.13
N ALA A 33 -6.91 9.22 -8.91
CA ALA A 33 -7.36 8.56 -7.70
C ALA A 33 -6.21 7.77 -7.03
N ILE A 34 -6.33 7.55 -5.73
CA ILE A 34 -5.37 6.77 -4.95
C ILE A 34 -6.11 5.80 -4.04
N VAL A 35 -5.73 4.51 -4.08
CA VAL A 35 -6.09 3.56 -3.04
C VAL A 35 -5.11 3.72 -1.88
N VAL A 36 -5.60 4.03 -0.69
CA VAL A 36 -4.79 4.27 0.51
C VAL A 36 -4.83 3.04 1.41
N CYS A 37 -3.66 2.51 1.74
CA CYS A 37 -3.46 1.36 2.64
C CYS A 37 -2.89 1.86 3.97
N PRO A 38 -3.69 1.99 5.04
CA PRO A 38 -3.19 2.39 6.36
C PRO A 38 -2.20 1.36 6.93
N GLY A 39 -1.28 1.81 7.77
CA GLY A 39 -0.42 0.94 8.55
C GLY A 39 -1.13 0.34 9.76
N GLY A 40 -0.36 -0.28 10.66
CA GLY A 40 -0.85 -0.94 11.85
C GLY A 40 -0.31 -2.36 12.01
N ALA A 41 0.89 -2.62 11.47
CA ALA A 41 1.65 -3.86 11.63
C ALA A 41 0.88 -5.15 11.27
N TYR A 42 -0.17 -5.07 10.45
CA TYR A 42 -1.13 -6.16 10.18
C TYR A 42 -1.93 -6.66 11.39
N CYS A 43 -1.91 -5.94 12.53
CA CYS A 43 -2.81 -6.20 13.66
C CYS A 43 -4.00 -5.25 13.70
N GLY A 44 -3.92 -4.14 12.99
CA GLY A 44 -4.95 -3.12 12.88
C GLY A 44 -4.76 -2.26 11.65
N ARG A 45 -5.52 -1.19 11.57
CA ARG A 45 -5.44 -0.14 10.53
C ARG A 45 -5.52 1.20 11.25
N ALA A 46 -4.46 2.02 11.09
CA ALA A 46 -4.35 3.30 11.75
C ALA A 46 -5.25 4.33 11.05
N ASP A 47 -6.26 4.82 11.74
CA ASP A 47 -7.27 5.73 11.19
C ASP A 47 -6.65 7.02 10.62
N TYR A 48 -5.65 7.59 11.30
CA TYR A 48 -4.93 8.79 10.86
C TYR A 48 -4.05 8.59 9.61
N GLU A 49 -3.71 7.33 9.25
CA GLU A 49 -3.04 6.98 8.00
C GLU A 49 -4.03 6.61 6.88
N GLY A 50 -5.29 6.42 7.24
CA GLY A 50 -6.40 6.14 6.34
C GLY A 50 -7.27 7.37 6.10
N ASN A 51 -8.19 7.62 7.02
CA ASN A 51 -9.24 8.63 6.86
C ASN A 51 -8.71 10.06 6.76
N ASP A 52 -7.73 10.44 7.60
CA ASP A 52 -7.13 11.78 7.54
C ASP A 52 -6.36 11.99 6.22
N VAL A 53 -5.67 10.95 5.74
CA VAL A 53 -4.98 10.99 4.44
C VAL A 53 -5.98 11.06 3.29
N GLY A 54 -7.07 10.29 3.34
CA GLY A 54 -8.14 10.36 2.34
C GLY A 54 -8.75 11.76 2.25
N ALA A 55 -9.05 12.36 3.40
CA ALA A 55 -9.55 13.73 3.47
C ALA A 55 -8.54 14.75 2.94
N TRP A 56 -7.24 14.61 3.28
CA TRP A 56 -6.20 15.48 2.77
C TRP A 56 -6.04 15.37 1.23
N LEU A 57 -6.02 14.18 0.67
CA LEU A 57 -5.95 13.96 -0.78
C LEU A 57 -7.09 14.69 -1.51
N ASN A 58 -8.27 14.69 -0.92
CA ASN A 58 -9.42 15.41 -1.44
C ASN A 58 -9.19 16.93 -1.51
N THR A 59 -8.49 17.51 -0.50
CA THR A 59 -8.16 18.96 -0.49
C THR A 59 -7.21 19.36 -1.63
N ILE A 60 -6.52 18.42 -2.24
CA ILE A 60 -5.57 18.65 -3.35
C ILE A 60 -6.09 18.14 -4.70
N GLY A 61 -7.39 17.84 -4.80
CA GLY A 61 -8.06 17.47 -6.06
C GLY A 61 -7.91 16.01 -6.45
N ILE A 62 -7.61 15.12 -5.49
CA ILE A 62 -7.43 13.69 -5.72
C ILE A 62 -8.57 12.91 -5.03
N THR A 63 -9.24 12.04 -5.77
CA THR A 63 -10.15 11.06 -5.20
C THR A 63 -9.37 10.00 -4.42
N ALA A 64 -9.80 9.66 -3.20
CA ALA A 64 -9.17 8.59 -2.44
C ALA A 64 -10.15 7.46 -2.14
N PHE A 65 -9.61 6.24 -2.10
CA PHE A 65 -10.29 5.04 -1.65
C PHE A 65 -9.48 4.43 -0.51
N VAL A 66 -9.91 4.65 0.74
CA VAL A 66 -9.23 4.06 1.89
C VAL A 66 -9.59 2.59 1.97
N LEU A 67 -8.59 1.72 1.94
CA LEU A 67 -8.75 0.28 1.96
C LEU A 67 -8.77 -0.26 3.39
N GLU A 68 -9.90 -0.77 3.77
CA GLU A 68 -10.07 -1.57 4.99
C GLU A 68 -9.81 -3.04 4.67
N TYR A 69 -8.53 -3.40 4.61
CA TYR A 69 -8.08 -4.77 4.32
C TYR A 69 -8.09 -5.63 5.57
N ARG A 70 -8.17 -6.96 5.41
CA ARG A 70 -8.08 -7.91 6.54
C ARG A 70 -6.72 -7.81 7.23
N VAL A 71 -6.73 -7.98 8.53
CA VAL A 71 -5.55 -8.04 9.39
C VAL A 71 -5.57 -9.34 10.20
N ALA A 72 -4.65 -9.53 11.13
CA ALA A 72 -4.69 -10.71 12.00
C ALA A 72 -6.09 -10.88 12.65
N PRO A 73 -6.61 -12.12 12.75
CA PRO A 73 -5.91 -13.40 12.59
C PRO A 73 -5.71 -13.86 11.13
N SER A 74 -6.29 -13.18 10.15
CA SER A 74 -6.02 -13.47 8.74
C SER A 74 -4.54 -13.25 8.40
N LYS A 75 -3.98 -14.16 7.61
CA LYS A 75 -2.58 -14.13 7.13
C LYS A 75 -2.54 -14.04 5.61
N ALA A 76 -1.35 -13.83 5.06
CA ALA A 76 -1.14 -13.91 3.62
C ALA A 76 -1.62 -15.29 3.09
N PRO A 77 -2.25 -15.31 1.90
CA PRO A 77 -2.38 -14.22 0.93
C PRO A 77 -3.66 -13.37 1.06
N ALA A 78 -4.37 -13.37 2.20
CA ALA A 78 -5.63 -12.65 2.38
C ALA A 78 -5.49 -11.13 2.12
N GLN A 79 -4.51 -10.48 2.75
CA GLN A 79 -4.27 -9.03 2.62
C GLN A 79 -3.89 -8.62 1.19
N PRO A 80 -2.92 -9.29 0.52
CA PRO A 80 -2.63 -9.01 -0.89
C PRO A 80 -3.81 -9.25 -1.81
N SER A 81 -4.66 -10.25 -1.53
CA SER A 81 -5.89 -10.50 -2.30
C SER A 81 -6.88 -9.34 -2.17
N ASP A 82 -7.06 -8.80 -0.95
CA ASP A 82 -7.90 -7.63 -0.73
C ASP A 82 -7.36 -6.40 -1.46
N ALA A 83 -6.05 -6.16 -1.43
CA ALA A 83 -5.44 -5.05 -2.14
C ALA A 83 -5.56 -5.20 -3.67
N GLN A 84 -5.37 -6.41 -4.20
CA GLN A 84 -5.53 -6.68 -5.63
C GLN A 84 -6.99 -6.44 -6.07
N ARG A 85 -7.95 -6.95 -5.30
CA ARG A 85 -9.38 -6.73 -5.56
C ARG A 85 -9.77 -5.26 -5.44
N ALA A 86 -9.24 -4.55 -4.43
CA ALA A 86 -9.46 -3.13 -4.23
C ALA A 86 -9.01 -2.30 -5.44
N MET A 87 -7.82 -2.58 -5.98
CA MET A 87 -7.32 -1.89 -7.17
C MET A 87 -8.18 -2.15 -8.40
N ARG A 88 -8.62 -3.39 -8.62
CA ARG A 88 -9.54 -3.73 -9.73
C ARG A 88 -10.87 -2.99 -9.61
N LEU A 89 -11.44 -2.97 -8.41
CA LEU A 89 -12.69 -2.26 -8.13
C LEU A 89 -12.52 -0.74 -8.29
N ALA A 90 -11.46 -0.17 -7.74
CA ALA A 90 -11.12 1.24 -7.90
C ALA A 90 -10.89 1.60 -9.38
N ARG A 91 -10.23 0.74 -10.16
CA ARG A 91 -10.04 0.93 -11.62
C ARG A 91 -11.38 1.01 -12.36
N LYS A 92 -12.30 0.11 -12.05
CA LYS A 92 -13.67 0.16 -12.59
C LYS A 92 -14.35 1.48 -12.25
N LEU A 93 -14.31 1.89 -10.98
CA LEU A 93 -14.93 3.15 -10.52
C LEU A 93 -14.28 4.38 -11.16
N CYS A 94 -12.96 4.38 -11.34
CA CYS A 94 -12.23 5.44 -12.04
C CYS A 94 -12.71 5.56 -13.50
N MET A 95 -12.84 4.45 -14.20
CA MET A 95 -13.34 4.44 -15.59
C MET A 95 -14.76 5.03 -15.68
N GLU A 96 -15.66 4.65 -14.77
CA GLU A 96 -17.04 5.16 -14.71
C GLU A 96 -17.12 6.67 -14.43
N ARG A 97 -16.11 7.23 -13.76
CA ARG A 97 -16.05 8.64 -13.33
C ARG A 97 -15.14 9.52 -14.22
N GLY A 98 -14.50 8.95 -15.24
CA GLY A 98 -13.57 9.67 -16.12
C GLY A 98 -12.26 10.07 -15.43
N ILE A 99 -11.84 9.29 -14.40
CA ILE A 99 -10.57 9.42 -13.71
C ILE A 99 -9.52 8.64 -14.52
N GLU A 100 -8.41 9.29 -14.85
CA GLU A 100 -7.44 8.80 -15.83
C GLU A 100 -6.30 8.00 -15.19
N ARG A 101 -5.91 8.35 -13.95
CA ARG A 101 -4.77 7.74 -13.23
C ARG A 101 -5.22 7.16 -11.90
N LEU A 102 -4.76 5.94 -11.59
CA LEU A 102 -5.03 5.28 -10.33
C LEU A 102 -3.71 4.82 -9.68
N GLY A 103 -3.34 5.46 -8.58
CA GLY A 103 -2.20 5.07 -7.76
C GLY A 103 -2.58 4.20 -6.57
N ILE A 104 -1.53 3.70 -5.89
CA ILE A 104 -1.65 3.09 -4.57
C ILE A 104 -0.69 3.80 -3.60
N MET A 105 -1.16 4.10 -2.40
CA MET A 105 -0.38 4.70 -1.33
C MET A 105 -0.45 3.82 -0.10
N GLY A 106 0.67 3.67 0.61
CA GLY A 106 0.64 2.93 1.87
C GLY A 106 1.64 3.43 2.88
N PHE A 107 1.28 3.22 4.14
CA PHE A 107 2.02 3.65 5.32
C PHE A 107 2.49 2.42 6.12
N SER A 108 3.75 2.38 6.56
CA SER A 108 4.26 1.30 7.41
C SER A 108 3.96 -0.10 6.83
N ALA A 109 3.21 -0.95 7.54
CA ALA A 109 2.73 -2.25 7.03
C ALA A 109 1.78 -2.12 5.83
N GLY A 110 0.96 -1.05 5.76
CA GLY A 110 0.16 -0.72 4.57
C GLY A 110 1.04 -0.35 3.38
N GLY A 111 2.21 0.25 3.63
CA GLY A 111 3.23 0.48 2.61
C GLY A 111 3.83 -0.81 2.08
N HIS A 112 4.03 -1.80 2.94
CA HIS A 112 4.41 -3.16 2.51
C HIS A 112 3.34 -3.77 1.59
N LEU A 113 2.07 -3.64 1.97
CA LEU A 113 0.95 -4.12 1.16
C LEU A 113 0.91 -3.45 -0.22
N ALA A 114 1.08 -2.13 -0.26
CA ALA A 114 1.14 -1.35 -1.50
C ALA A 114 2.34 -1.74 -2.38
N ALA A 115 3.53 -1.89 -1.79
CA ALA A 115 4.74 -2.32 -2.51
C ALA A 115 4.61 -3.75 -3.03
N THR A 116 4.06 -4.68 -2.22
CA THR A 116 3.81 -6.08 -2.62
C THR A 116 2.86 -6.13 -3.81
N LEU A 117 1.77 -5.38 -3.76
CA LEU A 117 0.84 -5.30 -4.90
C LEU A 117 1.53 -4.72 -6.14
N SER A 118 2.34 -3.68 -6.00
CA SER A 118 3.02 -3.02 -7.12
C SER A 118 3.97 -3.93 -7.90
N VAL A 119 4.52 -4.95 -7.25
CA VAL A 119 5.40 -5.95 -7.89
C VAL A 119 4.71 -7.27 -8.19
N ARG A 120 3.46 -7.47 -7.73
CA ARG A 120 2.67 -8.72 -7.86
C ARG A 120 1.25 -8.47 -8.38
N TYR A 121 0.98 -7.35 -9.00
CA TYR A 121 -0.35 -6.95 -9.44
C TYR A 121 -1.04 -7.96 -10.37
N ASP A 122 -0.28 -8.73 -11.13
CA ASP A 122 -0.74 -9.75 -12.08
C ASP A 122 -0.65 -11.20 -11.54
N TYR A 123 -0.07 -11.38 -10.34
CA TYR A 123 0.00 -12.70 -9.73
C TYR A 123 -1.40 -13.19 -9.32
N PRO A 124 -1.79 -14.45 -9.64
CA PRO A 124 -3.12 -14.96 -9.37
C PRO A 124 -3.31 -15.29 -7.88
N LEU A 125 -3.58 -14.27 -7.06
CA LEU A 125 -3.78 -14.40 -5.62
C LEU A 125 -5.09 -15.09 -5.24
N TYR A 126 -6.09 -15.05 -6.12
CA TYR A 126 -7.39 -15.70 -5.96
C TYR A 126 -8.01 -16.00 -7.33
N PRO A 127 -8.92 -16.98 -7.43
CA PRO A 127 -9.65 -17.25 -8.67
C PRO A 127 -10.62 -16.12 -8.99
N PRO A 128 -10.77 -15.68 -10.27
CA PRO A 128 -11.75 -14.66 -10.66
C PRO A 128 -13.17 -15.03 -10.21
N GLN A 129 -13.92 -14.04 -9.71
CA GLN A 129 -15.27 -14.23 -9.17
C GLN A 129 -16.36 -13.52 -9.99
N ASP A 130 -16.06 -12.34 -10.52
CA ASP A 130 -17.01 -11.52 -11.27
C ASP A 130 -16.32 -10.61 -12.29
N ALA A 131 -17.10 -9.75 -12.97
CA ALA A 131 -16.59 -8.85 -14.00
C ALA A 131 -15.54 -7.84 -13.51
N VAL A 132 -15.44 -7.55 -12.21
CA VAL A 132 -14.41 -6.67 -11.64
C VAL A 132 -13.02 -7.29 -11.78
N ASP A 133 -12.91 -8.61 -11.80
CA ASP A 133 -11.63 -9.30 -11.92
C ASP A 133 -11.02 -9.25 -13.34
N ALA A 134 -11.78 -8.75 -14.32
CA ALA A 134 -11.25 -8.45 -15.64
C ALA A 134 -10.45 -7.13 -15.71
N PHE A 135 -10.60 -6.24 -14.70
CA PHE A 135 -9.82 -5.00 -14.63
C PHE A 135 -8.40 -5.24 -14.16
N SER A 136 -7.47 -4.41 -14.63
CA SER A 136 -6.08 -4.46 -14.19
C SER A 136 -5.95 -4.01 -12.73
N ALA A 137 -5.21 -4.76 -11.92
CA ALA A 137 -4.81 -4.36 -10.58
C ALA A 137 -3.52 -3.55 -10.56
N ARG A 138 -2.85 -3.34 -11.72
CA ARG A 138 -1.59 -2.59 -11.79
C ARG A 138 -1.83 -1.12 -11.41
N PRO A 139 -1.13 -0.58 -10.40
CA PRO A 139 -1.15 0.86 -10.14
C PRO A 139 -0.45 1.61 -11.28
N ASP A 140 -0.86 2.85 -11.53
CA ASP A 140 -0.14 3.72 -12.47
C ASP A 140 1.09 4.34 -11.79
N PHE A 141 1.07 4.44 -10.47
CA PHE A 141 2.18 4.88 -9.61
C PHE A 141 1.98 4.37 -8.17
N THR A 142 3.07 4.37 -7.39
CA THR A 142 3.08 3.90 -6.00
C THR A 142 3.64 4.98 -5.07
N VAL A 143 3.03 5.18 -3.91
CA VAL A 143 3.51 6.09 -2.86
C VAL A 143 3.78 5.29 -1.58
N LEU A 144 5.02 5.30 -1.10
CA LEU A 144 5.48 4.51 0.03
C LEU A 144 5.97 5.39 1.17
N CYS A 145 5.24 5.38 2.28
CA CYS A 145 5.47 6.22 3.44
C CYS A 145 6.05 5.37 4.57
N TYR A 146 7.33 5.57 4.92
CA TYR A 146 8.08 4.79 5.95
C TYR A 146 7.72 3.30 5.96
N SER A 147 7.71 2.73 4.78
CA SER A 147 7.15 1.39 4.54
C SER A 147 8.04 0.28 5.06
N VAL A 148 7.44 -0.75 5.62
CA VAL A 148 8.07 -2.07 5.71
C VAL A 148 8.28 -2.59 4.29
N ILE A 149 9.43 -3.14 3.99
CA ILE A 149 9.78 -3.67 2.66
C ILE A 149 10.41 -5.07 2.77
N ASP A 150 11.49 -5.20 3.53
CA ASP A 150 12.17 -6.48 3.65
C ASP A 150 11.48 -7.37 4.70
N MET A 151 11.23 -8.63 4.35
CA MET A 151 10.78 -9.67 5.27
C MET A 151 11.93 -10.54 5.75
N GLY A 152 13.17 -10.24 5.30
CA GLY A 152 14.40 -10.92 5.68
C GLY A 152 15.13 -10.23 6.83
N GLU A 153 16.33 -9.69 6.55
CA GLU A 153 17.26 -9.13 7.54
C GLU A 153 16.73 -7.87 8.24
N TYR A 154 16.07 -6.97 7.48
CA TYR A 154 15.58 -5.67 7.97
C TYR A 154 14.08 -5.65 8.22
N HIS A 155 13.50 -6.81 8.51
CA HIS A 155 12.06 -6.93 8.71
C HIS A 155 11.58 -6.22 9.99
N HIS A 156 10.35 -5.77 9.95
CA HIS A 156 9.61 -5.39 11.15
C HIS A 156 8.97 -6.64 11.75
N GLU A 157 9.39 -7.05 12.95
CA GLU A 157 9.06 -8.34 13.58
C GLU A 157 7.56 -8.60 13.62
N TRP A 158 6.78 -7.65 14.13
CA TRP A 158 5.33 -7.81 14.23
C TRP A 158 4.65 -7.95 12.84
N SER A 159 5.05 -7.12 11.88
CA SER A 159 4.48 -7.18 10.53
C SER A 159 4.76 -8.51 9.86
N ARG A 160 5.99 -9.03 9.97
CA ARG A 160 6.35 -10.33 9.40
C ARG A 160 5.57 -11.46 10.07
N ARG A 161 5.55 -11.50 11.39
CA ARG A 161 4.88 -12.54 12.17
C ARG A 161 3.37 -12.59 11.91
N LEU A 162 2.71 -11.43 11.90
CA LEU A 162 1.26 -11.36 11.70
C LEU A 162 0.84 -11.63 10.26
N LEU A 163 1.69 -11.30 9.29
CA LEU A 163 1.43 -11.59 7.88
C LEU A 163 1.76 -13.03 7.51
N LEU A 164 2.92 -13.55 7.92
CA LEU A 164 3.48 -14.82 7.44
C LEU A 164 3.47 -15.94 8.49
N GLY A 165 3.30 -15.60 9.76
CA GLY A 165 3.41 -16.55 10.87
C GLY A 165 4.78 -16.55 11.54
N ASP A 166 4.97 -17.47 12.51
CA ASP A 166 6.17 -17.50 13.37
C ASP A 166 7.41 -18.08 12.66
N ALA A 167 7.21 -18.92 11.65
CA ALA A 167 8.30 -19.61 10.94
C ALA A 167 8.07 -19.59 9.41
N PRO A 168 8.10 -18.42 8.76
CA PRO A 168 7.96 -18.35 7.32
C PRO A 168 9.13 -19.03 6.61
N SER A 169 8.86 -19.70 5.50
CA SER A 169 9.88 -20.29 4.64
C SER A 169 10.69 -19.20 3.92
N ASP A 170 11.90 -19.55 3.45
CA ASP A 170 12.70 -18.64 2.62
C ASP A 170 11.98 -18.20 1.35
N ALA A 171 11.13 -19.07 0.79
CA ALA A 171 10.30 -18.76 -0.38
C ALA A 171 9.23 -17.71 -0.07
N GLU A 172 8.57 -17.79 1.09
CA GLU A 172 7.60 -16.77 1.54
C GLU A 172 8.29 -15.44 1.84
N ILE A 173 9.44 -15.49 2.54
CA ILE A 173 10.26 -14.30 2.79
C ILE A 173 10.65 -13.63 1.47
N ALA A 174 11.11 -14.40 0.48
CA ALA A 174 11.47 -13.86 -0.83
C ALA A 174 10.27 -13.30 -1.59
N PHE A 175 9.13 -14.00 -1.56
CA PHE A 175 7.90 -13.58 -2.24
C PHE A 175 7.33 -12.28 -1.67
N TYR A 176 7.35 -12.13 -0.33
CA TYR A 176 6.83 -10.96 0.38
C TYR A 176 7.92 -9.93 0.73
N SER A 177 9.08 -9.98 0.10
CA SER A 177 10.09 -8.93 0.10
C SER A 177 10.07 -8.19 -1.24
N PRO A 178 9.21 -7.16 -1.41
CA PRO A 178 8.95 -6.55 -2.73
C PRO A 178 10.20 -6.03 -3.43
N GLN A 179 11.26 -5.60 -2.72
CA GLN A 179 12.54 -5.21 -3.34
C GLN A 179 13.22 -6.34 -4.11
N ARG A 180 12.90 -7.61 -3.81
CA ARG A 180 13.41 -8.79 -4.53
C ARG A 180 12.60 -9.12 -5.78
N CYS A 181 11.46 -8.46 -5.96
CA CYS A 181 10.46 -8.77 -6.97
C CYS A 181 10.26 -7.64 -8.00
N VAL A 182 11.02 -6.55 -7.88
CA VAL A 182 10.98 -5.42 -8.80
C VAL A 182 11.41 -5.87 -10.20
N THR A 183 10.66 -5.43 -11.20
CA THR A 183 10.95 -5.63 -12.63
C THR A 183 10.82 -4.30 -13.38
N GLU A 184 11.17 -4.26 -14.64
CA GLU A 184 10.95 -3.10 -15.52
C GLU A 184 9.48 -2.68 -15.66
N ASN A 185 8.54 -3.60 -15.37
CA ASN A 185 7.09 -3.36 -15.39
C ASN A 185 6.53 -2.84 -14.07
N THR A 186 7.36 -2.73 -13.01
CA THR A 186 6.96 -2.15 -11.73
C THR A 186 6.60 -0.67 -11.93
N PRO A 187 5.50 -0.17 -11.33
CA PRO A 187 5.11 1.23 -11.44
C PRO A 187 6.17 2.20 -10.88
N PRO A 188 6.26 3.44 -11.41
CA PRO A 188 7.04 4.50 -10.79
C PRO A 188 6.67 4.70 -9.33
N ALA A 189 7.63 5.09 -8.49
CA ALA A 189 7.39 5.20 -7.05
C ALA A 189 7.93 6.48 -6.42
N PHE A 190 7.12 7.08 -5.55
CA PHE A 190 7.52 8.11 -4.60
C PHE A 190 7.69 7.48 -3.22
N LEU A 191 8.85 7.70 -2.59
CA LEU A 191 9.16 7.13 -1.28
C LEU A 191 9.61 8.23 -0.32
N TRP A 192 9.19 8.12 0.93
CA TRP A 192 9.79 8.92 1.98
C TRP A 192 9.92 8.16 3.30
N HIS A 193 10.92 8.53 4.09
CA HIS A 193 11.24 7.91 5.37
C HIS A 193 11.94 8.93 6.29
N THR A 194 12.09 8.58 7.56
CA THR A 194 12.96 9.31 8.48
C THR A 194 14.14 8.43 8.90
N ALA A 195 15.34 8.98 8.93
CA ALA A 195 16.55 8.21 9.31
C ALA A 195 16.54 7.78 10.78
N GLN A 196 15.76 8.47 11.62
CA GLN A 196 15.61 8.21 13.05
C GLN A 196 14.53 7.18 13.38
N ASP A 197 13.82 6.64 12.38
CA ASP A 197 12.78 5.64 12.58
C ASP A 197 13.37 4.36 13.22
N ALA A 198 13.01 4.14 14.49
CA ALA A 198 13.48 3.00 15.26
C ALA A 198 12.59 1.75 15.11
N SER A 199 11.40 1.89 14.56
CA SER A 199 10.44 0.78 14.36
C SER A 199 10.65 0.09 13.03
N VAL A 200 10.74 0.88 11.96
CA VAL A 200 11.03 0.41 10.60
C VAL A 200 12.25 1.16 10.08
N PRO A 201 13.43 0.54 10.07
CA PRO A 201 14.64 1.24 9.63
C PRO A 201 14.54 1.75 8.19
N ALA A 202 15.05 2.97 7.94
CA ALA A 202 14.98 3.63 6.63
C ALA A 202 15.64 2.83 5.49
N ILE A 203 16.51 1.87 5.84
CA ILE A 203 17.08 0.92 4.88
C ILE A 203 16.02 0.21 4.04
N ASN A 204 14.80 -0.01 4.58
CA ASN A 204 13.68 -0.59 3.84
C ASN A 204 13.37 0.22 2.58
N SER A 205 13.19 1.54 2.70
CA SER A 205 12.94 2.42 1.54
C SER A 205 14.15 2.47 0.59
N MET A 206 15.38 2.47 1.13
CA MET A 206 16.60 2.46 0.32
C MET A 206 16.73 1.18 -0.51
N LEU A 207 16.40 0.02 0.06
CA LEU A 207 16.44 -1.27 -0.65
C LEU A 207 15.44 -1.30 -1.82
N TYR A 208 14.22 -0.77 -1.61
CA TYR A 208 13.23 -0.72 -2.68
C TYR A 208 13.67 0.26 -3.79
N ALA A 209 14.16 1.44 -3.43
CA ALA A 209 14.68 2.42 -4.37
C ALA A 209 15.88 1.87 -5.19
N ALA A 210 16.81 1.16 -4.53
CA ALA A 210 17.92 0.51 -5.20
C ALA A 210 17.46 -0.56 -6.21
N ALA A 211 16.41 -1.33 -5.88
CA ALA A 211 15.82 -2.29 -6.78
C ALA A 211 15.14 -1.62 -7.99
N LEU A 212 14.40 -0.52 -7.77
CA LEU A 212 13.82 0.29 -8.85
C LEU A 212 14.91 0.84 -9.78
N GLN A 213 15.98 1.41 -9.20
CA GLN A 213 17.14 1.91 -9.96
C GLN A 213 17.76 0.83 -10.84
N LYS A 214 17.95 -0.38 -10.30
CA LYS A 214 18.52 -1.53 -11.03
C LYS A 214 17.66 -1.95 -12.23
N CYS A 215 16.34 -1.83 -12.11
CA CYS A 215 15.39 -2.20 -13.16
C CYS A 215 15.01 -1.01 -14.08
N GLY A 216 15.63 0.16 -13.92
CA GLY A 216 15.34 1.34 -14.75
C GLY A 216 13.96 1.96 -14.51
N VAL A 217 13.33 1.69 -13.38
CA VAL A 217 12.02 2.23 -13.02
C VAL A 217 12.20 3.61 -12.38
N PRO A 218 11.48 4.66 -12.83
CA PRO A 218 11.56 5.98 -12.23
C PRO A 218 11.11 5.98 -10.76
N TYR A 219 11.86 6.68 -9.92
CA TYR A 219 11.49 6.86 -8.52
C TYR A 219 12.01 8.17 -7.95
N GLU A 220 11.39 8.61 -6.86
CA GLU A 220 11.85 9.70 -6.02
C GLU A 220 11.91 9.23 -4.57
N LEU A 221 13.03 9.47 -3.87
CA LEU A 221 13.24 9.04 -2.49
C LEU A 221 13.70 10.21 -1.63
N HIS A 222 12.97 10.46 -0.52
CA HIS A 222 13.31 11.44 0.50
C HIS A 222 13.57 10.79 1.85
N ILE A 223 14.75 11.04 2.42
CA ILE A 223 15.09 10.61 3.78
C ILE A 223 15.28 11.85 4.64
N PHE A 224 14.33 12.10 5.53
CA PHE A 224 14.42 13.18 6.50
C PHE A 224 15.30 12.75 7.69
N PRO A 225 16.15 13.63 8.23
CA PRO A 225 17.11 13.20 9.27
C PRO A 225 16.43 12.81 10.59
N PHE A 226 15.33 13.48 10.94
CA PHE A 226 14.64 13.32 12.23
C PHE A 226 13.18 12.97 12.04
N GLY A 227 12.60 12.31 13.02
CA GLY A 227 11.19 11.93 13.08
C GLY A 227 11.01 10.48 13.54
N GLN A 228 10.02 10.27 14.38
CA GLN A 228 9.62 8.92 14.82
C GLN A 228 8.76 8.25 13.75
N HIS A 229 8.59 6.93 13.86
CA HIS A 229 7.66 6.16 13.03
C HIS A 229 6.22 6.65 13.16
N GLY A 230 5.42 6.54 12.10
CA GLY A 230 3.99 6.82 12.15
C GLY A 230 3.61 8.30 12.05
N LYS A 231 4.41 9.12 11.37
CA LYS A 231 4.16 10.56 11.20
C LYS A 231 2.96 10.89 10.29
N ALA A 232 2.49 9.97 9.45
CA ALA A 232 1.40 10.19 8.50
C ALA A 232 1.54 11.53 7.75
N LEU A 233 0.57 12.44 7.90
CA LEU A 233 0.63 13.77 7.27
C LEU A 233 1.69 14.69 7.87
N ALA A 234 2.29 14.34 9.02
CA ALA A 234 3.30 15.15 9.71
C ALA A 234 2.91 16.63 9.85
N LEU A 235 1.67 16.89 10.32
CA LEU A 235 1.14 18.25 10.43
C LEU A 235 1.86 19.07 11.51
N ASP A 236 2.43 18.39 12.50
CA ASP A 236 3.19 18.93 13.62
C ASP A 236 4.70 19.08 13.33
N ASP A 237 5.17 18.69 12.14
CA ASP A 237 6.59 18.64 11.80
C ASP A 237 6.86 19.35 10.46
N ALA A 238 7.42 20.56 10.53
CA ALA A 238 7.68 21.38 9.35
C ALA A 238 8.72 20.77 8.40
N SER A 239 9.62 19.93 8.90
CA SER A 239 10.63 19.26 8.07
C SER A 239 10.02 18.06 7.36
N VAL A 240 9.53 17.07 8.11
CA VAL A 240 8.95 15.86 7.54
C VAL A 240 7.69 16.19 6.72
N GLY A 241 6.86 17.13 7.18
CA GLY A 241 5.63 17.54 6.51
C GLY A 241 5.82 18.08 5.08
N GLN A 242 7.06 18.39 4.67
CA GLN A 242 7.39 18.79 3.28
C GLN A 242 7.11 17.65 2.29
N TRP A 243 7.10 16.38 2.73
CA TRP A 243 6.80 15.26 1.84
C TRP A 243 5.49 15.44 1.07
N ARG A 244 4.49 16.08 1.67
CA ARG A 244 3.19 16.36 1.04
C ARG A 244 3.31 17.32 -0.15
N GLN A 245 4.17 18.32 -0.05
CA GLN A 245 4.45 19.26 -1.15
C GLN A 245 5.29 18.59 -2.23
N LEU A 246 6.29 17.81 -1.84
CA LEU A 246 7.14 17.04 -2.77
C LEU A 246 6.29 16.05 -3.59
N LEU A 247 5.40 15.31 -2.94
CA LEU A 247 4.47 14.40 -3.63
C LEU A 247 3.56 15.14 -4.63
N ARG A 248 3.12 16.35 -4.31
CA ARG A 248 2.28 17.16 -5.23
C ARG A 248 3.04 17.63 -6.47
N GLN A 249 4.36 17.78 -6.37
CA GLN A 249 5.22 18.19 -7.50
C GLN A 249 5.59 16.99 -8.37
N TRP A 250 5.73 15.82 -7.76
CA TRP A 250 6.02 14.56 -8.43
C TRP A 250 4.83 14.06 -9.26
#